data_1df776e3cfcc92806dc7e9b2ae8a45a1
#
_entry.id   1df776e3cfcc92806dc7e9b2ae8a45a1
#
_cell.length_a   1.000
_cell.length_b   1.000
_cell.length_c   1.000
_cell.angle_alpha   90.00
_cell.angle_beta   90.00
_cell.angle_gamma   90.00
#
_symmetry.space_group_name_H-M   'P 1'
#
loop_
_entity.id
_entity.type
_entity.pdbx_description
1 polymer ?
#
loop_
_entity_poly.entity_id
_entity_poly.type
_entity_poly.pdbx_seq_one_letter_code
_entity_poly.pdbx_strand_id
1 'polypeptide(L)'
;MAFKDELKLHFDARIAVVNVVTSEEARVLQELAELAHASGWPEGEGLYTWDVADQFQCLKPAKVSFDTESEATPDTILGTIDDFAGGATFVLKDFHQVWEARPGVLRSIRSLAARLPESAPRKNIVITTPERCLPAELKHDVPVLELAKPDAREMDALIERTVGGAGALRDVKPALRAKLVEAALGLASTQARWVFQKAVVSSRGGQLDERCIDLITEEKRAIIRESGALELYPRVESADRIGGLDALKAWLEQRQLAFSEEAREYGLDAPRGVALIGIPGTGKSLCAKVAAGMWKLPLLRLDMGAVFGGLVGASEKNIREAMQIAEVIAPCVLWVDEIEKAFAGSTGDSGTSSRVLATFLTWMQEKQAPVFVFATANSLERLPPEFLRKGRFNEVFFLDLPTEQEREQILQVHLERRGITMIRQRFDLPKIARATEGFVGAELEAVVNDAMFPAFMDGKREIETADLVAAAGDMVPLAKSHRDRIAQLRELVLSGQARNASRGTVTEEVKVEQVRGERRLDIG
;
A
#
# COMPACT_ATOMS: atom_id res chain seq x y z
N MET A 1 -10.98 17.97 -9.09
CA MET A 1 -11.30 19.37 -8.68
C MET A 1 -10.50 19.59 -7.41
N ALA A 2 -9.90 20.78 -7.20
CA ALA A 2 -9.25 21.04 -5.92
C ALA A 2 -10.30 21.07 -4.80
N PHE A 3 -9.93 20.66 -3.60
CA PHE A 3 -10.84 20.62 -2.44
C PHE A 3 -11.56 21.97 -2.20
N LYS A 4 -10.80 23.06 -2.31
CA LYS A 4 -11.29 24.44 -2.19
C LYS A 4 -12.39 24.77 -3.20
N ASP A 5 -12.22 24.35 -4.46
CA ASP A 5 -13.19 24.59 -5.53
C ASP A 5 -14.45 23.75 -5.31
N GLU A 6 -14.29 22.51 -4.84
CA GLU A 6 -15.40 21.61 -4.52
C GLU A 6 -16.21 22.13 -3.33
N LEU A 7 -15.55 22.59 -2.27
CA LEU A 7 -16.21 23.18 -1.11
C LEU A 7 -16.96 24.47 -1.50
N LYS A 8 -16.33 25.32 -2.31
CA LYS A 8 -16.98 26.53 -2.85
C LYS A 8 -18.21 26.18 -3.68
N LEU A 9 -18.10 25.18 -4.55
CA LEU A 9 -19.23 24.71 -5.37
C LEU A 9 -20.42 24.27 -4.50
N HIS A 10 -20.16 23.55 -3.40
CA HIS A 10 -21.23 23.17 -2.46
C HIS A 10 -21.91 24.39 -1.85
N PHE A 11 -21.13 25.36 -1.39
CA PHE A 11 -21.69 26.57 -0.83
C PHE A 11 -22.48 27.39 -1.85
N ASP A 12 -21.99 27.52 -3.08
CA ASP A 12 -22.66 28.24 -4.16
C ASP A 12 -23.95 27.51 -4.60
N ALA A 13 -23.96 26.17 -4.52
CA ALA A 13 -25.17 25.36 -4.74
C ALA A 13 -26.12 25.34 -3.55
N ARG A 14 -25.90 26.15 -2.51
CA ARG A 14 -26.72 26.22 -1.29
C ARG A 14 -26.77 24.93 -0.48
N ILE A 15 -25.73 24.07 -0.59
CA ILE A 15 -25.56 22.93 0.28
C ILE A 15 -24.90 23.45 1.57
N ALA A 16 -25.74 23.70 2.58
CA ALA A 16 -25.33 24.45 3.76
C ALA A 16 -24.61 23.62 4.83
N VAL A 17 -24.75 22.30 4.82
CA VAL A 17 -24.08 21.41 5.78
C VAL A 17 -23.24 20.39 5.03
N VAL A 18 -21.94 20.35 5.31
CA VAL A 18 -20.99 19.40 4.69
C VAL A 18 -20.14 18.72 5.76
N ASN A 19 -19.80 17.45 5.56
CA ASN A 19 -18.84 16.73 6.40
C ASN A 19 -17.53 16.60 5.66
N VAL A 20 -16.43 17.07 6.25
CA VAL A 20 -15.08 16.96 5.71
C VAL A 20 -14.32 15.89 6.48
N VAL A 21 -13.97 14.82 5.79
CA VAL A 21 -13.16 13.75 6.37
C VAL A 21 -11.69 14.09 6.23
N THR A 22 -11.02 14.32 7.35
CA THR A 22 -9.61 14.64 7.40
C THR A 22 -9.06 14.57 8.84
N SER A 23 -7.80 14.18 8.97
CA SER A 23 -7.00 14.38 10.20
C SER A 23 -6.26 15.74 10.21
N GLU A 24 -6.41 16.54 9.15
CA GLU A 24 -5.68 17.79 8.92
C GLU A 24 -6.60 19.02 9.08
N GLU A 25 -7.25 19.16 10.23
CA GLU A 25 -8.18 20.27 10.50
C GLU A 25 -7.58 21.63 10.23
N ALA A 26 -6.32 21.84 10.65
CA ALA A 26 -5.62 23.11 10.42
C ALA A 26 -5.55 23.49 8.93
N ARG A 27 -5.48 22.50 8.04
CA ARG A 27 -5.45 22.70 6.60
C ARG A 27 -6.84 23.05 6.07
N VAL A 28 -7.91 22.42 6.57
CA VAL A 28 -9.29 22.81 6.26
C VAL A 28 -9.54 24.26 6.65
N LEU A 29 -9.12 24.64 7.86
CA LEU A 29 -9.26 26.01 8.35
C LEU A 29 -8.48 27.02 7.50
N GLN A 30 -7.29 26.66 7.05
CA GLN A 30 -6.49 27.47 6.13
C GLN A 30 -7.20 27.65 4.79
N GLU A 31 -7.68 26.58 4.16
CA GLU A 31 -8.42 26.62 2.90
C GLU A 31 -9.68 27.49 3.01
N LEU A 32 -10.44 27.35 4.10
CA LEU A 32 -11.61 28.17 4.38
C LEU A 32 -11.25 29.65 4.62
N ALA A 33 -10.16 29.93 5.34
CA ALA A 33 -9.69 31.29 5.56
C ALA A 33 -9.27 31.95 4.24
N GLU A 34 -8.56 31.21 3.37
CA GLU A 34 -8.21 31.69 2.03
C GLU A 34 -9.45 31.95 1.18
N LEU A 35 -10.46 31.07 1.21
CA LEU A 35 -11.76 31.30 0.56
C LEU A 35 -12.45 32.55 1.10
N ALA A 36 -12.45 32.72 2.42
CA ALA A 36 -13.09 33.86 3.08
C ALA A 36 -12.45 35.21 2.73
N HIS A 37 -11.17 35.20 2.34
CA HIS A 37 -10.44 36.40 1.89
C HIS A 37 -10.42 36.58 0.36
N ALA A 38 -10.84 35.54 -0.41
CA ALA A 38 -10.89 35.63 -1.87
C ALA A 38 -12.05 36.47 -2.39
N SER A 39 -11.88 37.05 -3.60
CA SER A 39 -12.96 37.71 -4.33
C SER A 39 -14.05 36.71 -4.70
N GLY A 40 -15.18 36.75 -4.02
CA GLY A 40 -16.30 35.81 -4.20
C GLY A 40 -16.85 35.22 -2.92
N TRP A 41 -16.20 35.47 -1.79
CA TRP A 41 -16.82 35.26 -0.49
C TRP A 41 -17.88 36.36 -0.26
N PRO A 42 -19.10 36.01 0.20
CA PRO A 42 -20.14 37.02 0.37
C PRO A 42 -19.71 38.10 1.36
N GLU A 43 -19.96 39.37 0.97
CA GLU A 43 -19.56 40.51 1.77
C GLU A 43 -20.28 40.52 3.13
N GLY A 44 -19.48 40.61 4.20
CA GLY A 44 -20.01 40.65 5.56
C GLY A 44 -20.29 39.27 6.18
N GLU A 45 -20.03 38.16 5.49
CA GLU A 45 -20.09 36.82 6.09
C GLU A 45 -18.82 36.52 6.92
N GLY A 46 -19.04 35.95 8.13
CA GLY A 46 -17.99 35.56 9.05
C GLY A 46 -17.50 34.13 8.87
N LEU A 47 -16.39 33.79 9.52
CA LEU A 47 -15.86 32.43 9.65
C LEU A 47 -15.52 32.18 11.12
N TYR A 48 -16.16 31.18 11.69
CA TYR A 48 -16.02 30.80 13.09
C TYR A 48 -15.70 29.32 13.20
N THR A 49 -14.97 28.94 14.23
CA THR A 49 -14.75 27.52 14.60
C THR A 49 -15.33 27.25 15.96
N TRP A 50 -15.67 26.01 16.21
CA TRP A 50 -16.10 25.55 17.52
C TRP A 50 -15.60 24.13 17.77
N ASP A 51 -15.13 23.90 18.98
CA ASP A 51 -14.91 22.58 19.57
C ASP A 51 -15.22 22.61 21.07
N VAL A 52 -15.25 21.44 21.69
CA VAL A 52 -15.62 21.31 23.11
C VAL A 52 -14.61 21.98 24.06
N ALA A 53 -13.34 22.06 23.66
CA ALA A 53 -12.26 22.59 24.50
C ALA A 53 -12.13 24.11 24.38
N ASP A 54 -12.07 24.61 23.15
CA ASP A 54 -11.77 26.03 22.86
C ASP A 54 -13.04 26.89 22.65
N GLN A 55 -14.22 26.25 22.60
CA GLN A 55 -15.48 26.93 22.33
C GLN A 55 -15.44 27.69 20.99
N PHE A 56 -16.22 28.78 20.86
CA PHE A 56 -16.21 29.55 19.63
C PHE A 56 -14.93 30.38 19.49
N GLN A 57 -14.30 30.27 18.31
CA GLN A 57 -13.17 31.10 17.91
C GLN A 57 -13.50 31.83 16.61
N CYS A 58 -13.17 33.12 16.53
CA CYS A 58 -13.38 33.94 15.34
C CYS A 58 -12.14 33.93 14.44
N LEU A 59 -12.25 33.41 13.22
CA LEU A 59 -11.20 33.50 12.20
C LEU A 59 -11.39 34.71 11.30
N LYS A 60 -12.65 35.07 11.00
CA LYS A 60 -13.04 36.29 10.29
C LYS A 60 -14.38 36.79 10.85
N PRO A 61 -14.44 38.05 11.31
CA PRO A 61 -15.70 38.59 11.85
C PRO A 61 -16.74 38.77 10.76
N ALA A 62 -17.99 38.49 11.11
CA ALA A 62 -19.15 38.87 10.30
C ALA A 62 -19.48 40.35 10.46
N LYS A 63 -20.28 40.88 9.53
CA LYS A 63 -20.82 42.25 9.64
C LYS A 63 -21.74 42.43 10.86
N VAL A 64 -22.52 41.40 11.19
CA VAL A 64 -23.28 41.29 12.45
C VAL A 64 -22.40 40.62 13.48
N SER A 65 -22.24 41.22 14.66
CA SER A 65 -21.41 40.65 15.72
C SER A 65 -21.96 39.30 16.16
N PHE A 66 -21.11 38.29 16.22
CA PHE A 66 -21.40 36.99 16.81
C PHE A 66 -20.76 36.94 18.20
N ASP A 67 -21.52 36.52 19.18
CA ASP A 67 -21.01 36.35 20.55
C ASP A 67 -20.20 35.08 20.66
N THR A 68 -18.87 35.23 20.71
CA THR A 68 -17.92 34.11 20.87
C THR A 68 -17.61 33.83 22.35
N GLU A 69 -18.07 34.67 23.28
CA GLU A 69 -17.86 34.46 24.73
C GLU A 69 -18.95 33.57 25.34
N SER A 70 -20.08 33.40 24.65
CA SER A 70 -21.15 32.51 25.09
C SER A 70 -20.73 31.06 25.00
N GLU A 71 -20.71 30.37 26.15
CA GLU A 71 -20.47 28.94 26.20
C GLU A 71 -21.59 28.17 25.50
N ALA A 72 -21.25 27.41 24.48
CA ALA A 72 -22.18 26.54 23.78
C ALA A 72 -21.84 25.05 24.05
N THR A 73 -22.81 24.35 24.61
CA THR A 73 -22.68 22.89 24.79
C THR A 73 -22.95 22.16 23.46
N PRO A 74 -22.53 20.92 23.33
CA PRO A 74 -22.87 20.11 22.16
C PRO A 74 -24.38 20.02 21.83
N ASP A 75 -25.25 20.20 22.81
CA ASP A 75 -26.69 20.19 22.63
C ASP A 75 -27.27 21.54 22.17
N THR A 76 -26.63 22.65 22.53
CA THR A 76 -27.10 24.01 22.27
C THR A 76 -26.48 24.66 21.05
N ILE A 77 -25.24 24.23 20.65
CA ILE A 77 -24.50 24.88 19.58
C ILE A 77 -25.26 25.04 18.26
N LEU A 78 -25.96 24.00 17.84
CA LEU A 78 -26.74 24.04 16.60
C LEU A 78 -27.86 25.06 16.64
N GLY A 79 -28.46 25.24 17.81
CA GLY A 79 -29.44 26.30 18.06
C GLY A 79 -28.79 27.70 18.04
N THR A 80 -27.65 27.87 18.69
CA THR A 80 -26.86 29.12 18.66
C THR A 80 -26.52 29.56 17.24
N ILE A 81 -26.12 28.61 16.38
CA ILE A 81 -25.84 28.85 14.97
C ILE A 81 -27.12 29.25 14.21
N ASP A 82 -28.22 28.56 14.48
CA ASP A 82 -29.52 28.84 13.84
C ASP A 82 -30.05 30.22 14.21
N ASP A 83 -29.95 30.59 15.47
CA ASP A 83 -30.44 31.89 16.00
C ASP A 83 -29.55 33.09 15.59
N PHE A 84 -28.34 32.86 15.11
CA PHE A 84 -27.47 33.94 14.67
C PHE A 84 -28.12 34.74 13.52
N ALA A 85 -28.22 36.04 13.70
CA ALA A 85 -28.87 36.92 12.72
C ALA A 85 -28.01 37.29 11.51
N GLY A 86 -26.69 37.00 11.55
CA GLY A 86 -25.75 37.30 10.49
C GLY A 86 -25.48 36.13 9.56
N GLY A 87 -24.73 36.37 8.47
CA GLY A 87 -24.20 35.34 7.59
C GLY A 87 -22.84 34.86 8.10
N ALA A 88 -22.65 33.55 8.14
CA ALA A 88 -21.35 32.98 8.53
C ALA A 88 -21.23 31.51 8.12
N THR A 89 -19.93 31.06 8.06
CA THR A 89 -19.56 29.64 8.01
C THR A 89 -19.02 29.22 9.37
N PHE A 90 -19.56 28.16 9.92
CA PHE A 90 -19.16 27.58 11.20
C PHE A 90 -18.48 26.24 10.96
N VAL A 91 -17.28 26.05 11.51
CA VAL A 91 -16.52 24.79 11.44
C VAL A 91 -16.62 24.10 12.80
N LEU A 92 -17.30 22.97 12.84
CA LEU A 92 -17.47 22.15 14.03
C LEU A 92 -16.42 21.04 14.04
N LYS A 93 -15.41 21.17 14.89
CA LYS A 93 -14.31 20.20 14.99
C LYS A 93 -14.70 19.03 15.86
N ASP A 94 -14.34 17.81 15.43
CA ASP A 94 -14.61 16.54 16.13
C ASP A 94 -16.05 16.33 16.58
N PHE A 95 -17.00 16.95 15.88
CA PHE A 95 -18.42 16.92 16.25
C PHE A 95 -19.04 15.51 16.15
N HIS A 96 -18.35 14.58 15.47
CA HIS A 96 -18.75 13.17 15.40
C HIS A 96 -18.85 12.51 16.78
N GLN A 97 -18.06 12.90 17.76
CA GLN A 97 -18.12 12.38 19.13
C GLN A 97 -19.42 12.72 19.84
N VAL A 98 -20.13 13.76 19.34
CA VAL A 98 -21.35 14.26 19.95
C VAL A 98 -22.57 13.49 19.49
N TRP A 99 -22.64 13.07 18.23
CA TRP A 99 -23.85 12.47 17.67
C TRP A 99 -24.08 11.01 18.04
N GLU A 100 -23.05 10.23 18.40
CA GLU A 100 -23.18 8.80 18.72
C GLU A 100 -24.13 8.49 19.87
N ALA A 101 -24.21 9.38 20.87
CA ALA A 101 -25.02 9.20 22.06
C ALA A 101 -26.26 10.14 22.11
N ARG A 102 -26.50 10.96 21.07
CA ARG A 102 -27.47 12.07 21.13
C ARG A 102 -28.36 12.15 19.89
N PRO A 103 -29.49 11.40 19.84
CA PRO A 103 -30.41 11.41 18.72
C PRO A 103 -31.00 12.81 18.40
N GLY A 104 -31.15 13.69 19.42
CA GLY A 104 -31.59 15.08 19.25
C GLY A 104 -30.63 15.89 18.38
N VAL A 105 -29.32 15.71 18.53
CA VAL A 105 -28.31 16.41 17.73
C VAL A 105 -28.40 15.98 16.26
N LEU A 106 -28.52 14.67 15.98
CA LEU A 106 -28.71 14.16 14.62
C LEU A 106 -29.94 14.78 13.95
N ARG A 107 -31.05 14.84 14.70
CA ARG A 107 -32.28 15.47 14.20
C ARG A 107 -32.09 16.95 13.91
N SER A 108 -31.37 17.67 14.77
CA SER A 108 -31.09 19.10 14.58
C SER A 108 -30.22 19.33 13.33
N ILE A 109 -29.19 18.52 13.08
CA ILE A 109 -28.38 18.60 11.87
C ILE A 109 -29.23 18.42 10.62
N ARG A 110 -30.10 17.41 10.58
CA ARG A 110 -31.00 17.18 9.45
C ARG A 110 -31.95 18.37 9.23
N SER A 111 -32.48 18.92 10.31
CA SER A 111 -33.40 20.08 10.24
C SER A 111 -32.67 21.32 9.71
N LEU A 112 -31.41 21.53 10.11
CA LEU A 112 -30.58 22.63 9.62
C LEU A 112 -30.18 22.40 8.15
N ALA A 113 -29.79 21.20 7.77
CA ALA A 113 -29.49 20.88 6.38
C ALA A 113 -30.66 21.18 5.42
N ALA A 114 -31.90 20.99 5.89
CA ALA A 114 -33.08 21.31 5.11
C ALA A 114 -33.41 22.82 5.10
N ARG A 115 -33.19 23.57 6.20
CA ARG A 115 -33.60 24.97 6.34
C ARG A 115 -32.55 26.00 5.91
N LEU A 116 -31.30 25.77 6.21
CA LEU A 116 -30.20 26.72 5.93
C LEU A 116 -30.05 27.07 4.44
N PRO A 117 -30.31 26.18 3.48
CA PRO A 117 -30.29 26.52 2.05
C PRO A 117 -31.21 27.71 1.69
N GLU A 118 -32.34 27.89 2.40
CA GLU A 118 -33.32 28.95 2.19
C GLU A 118 -33.07 30.18 3.08
N SER A 119 -32.10 30.09 4.01
CA SER A 119 -31.82 31.17 4.95
C SER A 119 -31.19 32.40 4.27
N ALA A 120 -31.61 33.60 4.74
CA ALA A 120 -30.96 34.86 4.40
C ALA A 120 -30.82 35.67 5.71
N PRO A 121 -29.63 36.03 6.13
CA PRO A 121 -28.32 35.81 5.47
C PRO A 121 -27.86 34.34 5.47
N ARG A 122 -26.94 34.01 4.56
CA ARG A 122 -26.46 32.65 4.36
C ARG A 122 -25.66 32.13 5.55
N LYS A 123 -25.90 30.88 5.94
CA LYS A 123 -25.14 30.18 6.96
C LYS A 123 -24.68 28.82 6.42
N ASN A 124 -23.43 28.45 6.69
CA ASN A 124 -22.89 27.14 6.34
C ASN A 124 -22.34 26.49 7.58
N ILE A 125 -22.38 25.15 7.62
CA ILE A 125 -21.79 24.32 8.68
C ILE A 125 -20.86 23.33 8.01
N VAL A 126 -19.59 23.33 8.43
CA VAL A 126 -18.58 22.37 8.03
C VAL A 126 -18.26 21.52 9.26
N ILE A 127 -18.52 20.23 9.18
CA ILE A 127 -18.19 19.30 10.26
C ILE A 127 -16.89 18.59 9.87
N THR A 128 -15.83 18.68 10.69
CA THR A 128 -14.60 17.92 10.45
C THR A 128 -14.61 16.61 11.24
N THR A 129 -14.23 15.54 10.58
CA THR A 129 -14.14 14.20 11.18
C THR A 129 -12.85 13.50 10.73
N PRO A 130 -12.15 12.79 11.64
CA PRO A 130 -10.90 12.09 11.27
C PRO A 130 -11.15 10.90 10.35
N GLU A 131 -12.34 10.31 10.41
CA GLU A 131 -12.75 9.11 9.66
C GLU A 131 -14.16 9.29 9.05
N ARG A 132 -14.49 8.44 8.08
CA ARG A 132 -15.87 8.35 7.57
C ARG A 132 -16.80 7.72 8.60
N CYS A 133 -17.29 8.51 9.52
CA CYS A 133 -18.20 8.09 10.59
C CYS A 133 -19.58 8.74 10.51
N LEU A 134 -19.98 9.24 9.32
CA LEU A 134 -21.29 9.87 9.15
C LEU A 134 -22.43 8.86 9.39
N PRO A 135 -23.34 9.10 10.34
CA PRO A 135 -24.48 8.26 10.63
C PRO A 135 -25.36 8.02 9.40
N ALA A 136 -26.00 6.85 9.34
CA ALA A 136 -26.86 6.47 8.21
C ALA A 136 -28.00 7.48 7.97
N GLU A 137 -28.50 8.08 9.04
CA GLU A 137 -29.57 9.08 9.03
C GLU A 137 -29.18 10.39 8.33
N LEU A 138 -27.87 10.71 8.28
CA LEU A 138 -27.35 11.95 7.68
C LEU A 138 -26.86 11.78 6.25
N LYS A 139 -26.70 10.54 5.75
CA LYS A 139 -26.09 10.25 4.45
C LYS A 139 -26.73 10.92 3.24
N HIS A 140 -28.02 11.22 3.31
CA HIS A 140 -28.75 11.87 2.23
C HIS A 140 -28.82 13.38 2.36
N ASP A 141 -28.57 13.90 3.57
CA ASP A 141 -28.77 15.32 3.88
C ASP A 141 -27.40 16.07 3.97
N VAL A 142 -26.31 15.33 4.22
CA VAL A 142 -24.96 15.88 4.45
C VAL A 142 -23.97 15.21 3.50
N PRO A 143 -23.50 15.88 2.46
CA PRO A 143 -22.44 15.35 1.59
C PRO A 143 -21.13 15.24 2.35
N VAL A 144 -20.33 14.24 1.93
CA VAL A 144 -19.02 13.96 2.50
C VAL A 144 -17.95 14.36 1.50
N LEU A 145 -17.08 15.27 1.91
CA LEU A 145 -15.89 15.68 1.18
C LEU A 145 -14.65 15.05 1.83
N GLU A 146 -13.65 14.71 1.04
CA GLU A 146 -12.36 14.24 1.55
C GLU A 146 -11.27 15.24 1.21
N LEU A 147 -10.53 15.68 2.24
CA LEU A 147 -9.31 16.44 2.02
C LEU A 147 -8.16 15.48 1.77
N ALA A 148 -7.71 15.41 0.50
CA ALA A 148 -6.55 14.61 0.13
C ALA A 148 -5.28 15.11 0.85
N LYS A 149 -4.28 14.23 1.02
CA LYS A 149 -2.96 14.63 1.53
C LYS A 149 -2.31 15.66 0.60
N PRO A 150 -1.32 16.43 1.11
CA PRO A 150 -0.66 17.48 0.31
C PRO A 150 -0.07 16.92 -0.99
N ASP A 151 -0.33 17.58 -2.09
CA ASP A 151 0.32 17.31 -3.36
C ASP A 151 1.76 17.89 -3.38
N ALA A 152 2.49 17.71 -4.49
CA ALA A 152 3.87 18.18 -4.60
C ALA A 152 3.99 19.71 -4.47
N ARG A 153 3.01 20.48 -4.95
CA ARG A 153 3.02 21.96 -4.86
C ARG A 153 2.73 22.41 -3.44
N GLU A 154 1.74 21.80 -2.81
CA GLU A 154 1.37 22.08 -1.42
C GLU A 154 2.49 21.67 -0.47
N MET A 155 3.17 20.53 -0.73
CA MET A 155 4.33 20.08 0.05
C MET A 155 5.50 21.05 -0.10
N ASP A 156 5.81 21.53 -1.30
CA ASP A 156 6.85 22.53 -1.53
C ASP A 156 6.53 23.85 -0.80
N ALA A 157 5.30 24.32 -0.88
CA ALA A 157 4.84 25.49 -0.13
C ALA A 157 4.89 25.27 1.40
N LEU A 158 4.65 24.05 1.86
CA LEU A 158 4.78 23.69 3.28
C LEU A 158 6.23 23.74 3.75
N ILE A 159 7.18 23.24 2.96
CA ILE A 159 8.63 23.37 3.23
C ILE A 159 8.98 24.86 3.36
N GLU A 160 8.59 25.69 2.40
CA GLU A 160 8.88 27.14 2.41
C GLU A 160 8.33 27.81 3.67
N ARG A 161 7.09 27.55 4.02
CA ARG A 161 6.45 28.12 5.22
C ARG A 161 7.08 27.63 6.52
N THR A 162 7.55 26.38 6.55
CA THR A 162 8.06 25.75 7.78
C THR A 162 9.50 26.19 8.07
N VAL A 163 10.35 26.27 7.05
CA VAL A 163 11.79 26.44 7.24
C VAL A 163 12.39 27.60 6.43
N GLY A 164 11.64 28.22 5.51
CA GLY A 164 12.13 29.33 4.67
C GLY A 164 12.55 30.55 5.48
N GLY A 165 11.79 30.90 6.54
CA GLY A 165 12.09 31.98 7.45
C GLY A 165 13.37 31.79 8.29
N ALA A 166 13.79 30.53 8.49
CA ALA A 166 15.03 30.20 9.21
C ALA A 166 16.29 30.28 8.33
N GLY A 167 16.16 30.62 7.05
CA GLY A 167 17.27 30.63 6.08
C GLY A 167 17.76 29.23 5.69
N ALA A 168 17.05 28.18 6.11
CA ALA A 168 17.39 26.79 5.88
C ALA A 168 17.35 26.36 4.40
N LEU A 169 16.68 27.15 3.55
CA LEU A 169 16.56 26.91 2.11
C LEU A 169 17.56 27.73 1.28
N ARG A 170 18.34 28.62 1.91
CA ARG A 170 19.16 29.62 1.20
C ARG A 170 20.13 29.02 0.20
N ASP A 171 20.69 27.84 0.49
CA ASP A 171 21.69 27.15 -0.35
C ASP A 171 21.21 25.77 -0.84
N VAL A 172 19.92 25.46 -0.71
CA VAL A 172 19.36 24.17 -1.15
C VAL A 172 19.21 24.17 -2.66
N LYS A 173 19.94 23.28 -3.34
CA LYS A 173 19.86 23.12 -4.79
C LYS A 173 18.45 22.70 -5.21
N PRO A 174 17.91 23.21 -6.35
CA PRO A 174 16.57 22.83 -6.83
C PRO A 174 16.36 21.31 -6.93
N ALA A 175 17.39 20.57 -7.36
CA ALA A 175 17.34 19.10 -7.44
C ALA A 175 17.18 18.42 -6.05
N LEU A 176 17.82 18.95 -5.00
CA LEU A 176 17.63 18.43 -3.64
C LEU A 176 16.26 18.80 -3.11
N ARG A 177 15.78 20.02 -3.35
CA ARG A 177 14.44 20.46 -2.97
C ARG A 177 13.36 19.56 -3.59
N ALA A 178 13.46 19.26 -4.88
CA ALA A 178 12.55 18.33 -5.55
C ALA A 178 12.58 16.93 -4.92
N LYS A 179 13.77 16.39 -4.59
CA LYS A 179 13.90 15.11 -3.89
C LYS A 179 13.26 15.11 -2.49
N LEU A 180 13.39 16.22 -1.75
CA LEU A 180 12.79 16.37 -0.42
C LEU A 180 11.27 16.41 -0.51
N VAL A 181 10.72 17.14 -1.48
CA VAL A 181 9.29 17.16 -1.78
C VAL A 181 8.80 15.75 -2.10
N GLU A 182 9.44 15.08 -3.05
CA GLU A 182 9.08 13.72 -3.47
C GLU A 182 9.14 12.73 -2.30
N ALA A 183 10.20 12.77 -1.50
CA ALA A 183 10.34 11.93 -0.32
C ALA A 183 9.23 12.17 0.71
N ALA A 184 8.78 13.43 0.89
CA ALA A 184 7.77 13.80 1.86
C ALA A 184 6.32 13.57 1.38
N LEU A 185 6.10 13.34 0.08
CA LEU A 185 4.77 13.02 -0.43
C LEU A 185 4.14 11.86 0.34
N GLY A 186 2.84 12.01 0.61
CA GLY A 186 2.08 11.04 1.38
C GLY A 186 2.10 11.25 2.90
N LEU A 187 3.00 12.07 3.45
CA LEU A 187 2.89 12.51 4.84
C LEU A 187 1.76 13.53 5.00
N ALA A 188 1.12 13.53 6.16
CA ALA A 188 0.24 14.62 6.55
C ALA A 188 1.05 15.90 6.76
N SER A 189 0.44 17.08 6.57
CA SER A 189 1.12 18.39 6.70
C SER A 189 1.81 18.56 8.06
N THR A 190 1.18 18.07 9.13
CA THR A 190 1.75 18.13 10.47
C THR A 190 2.99 17.25 10.61
N GLN A 191 2.94 16.02 10.09
CA GLN A 191 4.07 15.10 10.10
C GLN A 191 5.23 15.64 9.27
N ALA A 192 4.95 16.11 8.05
CA ALA A 192 5.96 16.73 7.18
C ALA A 192 6.61 17.95 7.86
N ARG A 193 5.82 18.82 8.48
CA ARG A 193 6.32 19.97 9.23
C ARG A 193 7.27 19.54 10.34
N TRP A 194 6.91 18.55 11.14
CA TRP A 194 7.77 18.04 12.22
C TRP A 194 9.09 17.48 11.69
N VAL A 195 9.04 16.72 10.59
CA VAL A 195 10.25 16.17 9.99
C VAL A 195 11.17 17.28 9.50
N PHE A 196 10.65 18.28 8.78
CA PHE A 196 11.46 19.40 8.32
C PHE A 196 12.03 20.24 9.47
N GLN A 197 11.28 20.47 10.53
CA GLN A 197 11.78 21.13 11.74
C GLN A 197 12.90 20.30 12.40
N LYS A 198 12.70 18.99 12.60
CA LYS A 198 13.73 18.09 13.12
C LYS A 198 14.98 18.11 12.23
N ALA A 199 14.81 18.11 10.92
CA ALA A 199 15.90 18.15 9.96
C ALA A 199 16.76 19.42 10.09
N VAL A 200 16.12 20.58 10.20
CA VAL A 200 16.83 21.87 10.40
C VAL A 200 17.58 21.88 11.74
N VAL A 201 16.95 21.42 12.82
CA VAL A 201 17.59 21.39 14.15
C VAL A 201 18.77 20.42 14.20
N SER A 202 18.67 19.28 13.52
CA SER A 202 19.72 18.25 13.51
C SER A 202 20.85 18.53 12.52
N SER A 203 20.66 19.43 11.55
CA SER A 203 21.67 19.77 10.57
C SER A 203 22.74 20.71 11.14
N ARG A 204 24.01 20.50 10.74
CA ARG A 204 25.10 21.43 11.07
C ARG A 204 24.93 22.71 10.25
N GLY A 205 24.51 23.80 10.90
CA GLY A 205 24.29 25.10 10.25
C GLY A 205 22.83 25.41 9.93
N GLY A 206 21.87 24.58 10.35
CA GLY A 206 20.44 24.85 10.19
C GLY A 206 19.91 24.75 8.77
N GLN A 207 20.64 24.10 7.85
CA GLN A 207 20.26 23.96 6.44
C GLN A 207 19.72 22.56 6.14
N LEU A 208 18.78 22.45 5.20
CA LEU A 208 18.30 21.17 4.70
C LEU A 208 19.37 20.52 3.79
N ASP A 209 19.70 19.27 4.08
CA ASP A 209 20.65 18.45 3.33
C ASP A 209 20.07 17.07 2.99
N GLU A 210 20.86 16.19 2.36
CA GLU A 210 20.40 14.84 2.00
C GLU A 210 20.02 13.96 3.20
N ARG A 211 20.51 14.25 4.42
CA ARG A 211 20.14 13.52 5.64
C ARG A 211 18.66 13.73 6.02
N CYS A 212 18.05 14.79 5.50
CA CYS A 212 16.62 15.02 5.69
C CYS A 212 15.78 13.91 5.06
N ILE A 213 16.26 13.30 3.96
CA ILE A 213 15.59 12.16 3.31
C ILE A 213 15.57 10.96 4.25
N ASP A 214 16.64 10.74 5.02
CA ASP A 214 16.70 9.66 6.01
C ASP A 214 15.68 9.89 7.13
N LEU A 215 15.56 11.12 7.61
CA LEU A 215 14.58 11.50 8.64
C LEU A 215 13.14 11.33 8.15
N ILE A 216 12.85 11.73 6.91
CA ILE A 216 11.55 11.52 6.28
C ILE A 216 11.24 10.02 6.19
N THR A 217 12.23 9.23 5.80
CA THR A 217 12.11 7.78 5.69
C THR A 217 11.85 7.14 7.05
N GLU A 218 12.52 7.58 8.11
CA GLU A 218 12.28 7.10 9.47
C GLU A 218 10.87 7.46 9.98
N GLU A 219 10.37 8.65 9.68
CA GLU A 219 8.99 9.03 10.03
C GLU A 219 7.98 8.14 9.30
N LYS A 220 8.18 7.89 7.99
CA LYS A 220 7.35 6.94 7.24
C LYS A 220 7.40 5.52 7.84
N ARG A 221 8.57 5.09 8.32
CA ARG A 221 8.72 3.81 9.04
C ARG A 221 7.94 3.77 10.36
N ALA A 222 7.85 4.90 11.07
CA ALA A 222 7.06 4.98 12.29
C ALA A 222 5.57 4.79 12.00
N ILE A 223 5.05 5.43 10.96
CA ILE A 223 3.66 5.27 10.49
C ILE A 223 3.34 3.79 10.16
N ILE A 224 4.26 3.10 9.48
CA ILE A 224 4.09 1.68 9.16
C ILE A 224 3.98 0.85 10.45
N ARG A 225 4.84 1.13 11.44
CA ARG A 225 4.83 0.38 12.72
C ARG A 225 3.54 0.58 13.51
N GLU A 226 2.94 1.75 13.44
CA GLU A 226 1.68 2.07 14.14
C GLU A 226 0.47 1.34 13.55
N SER A 227 0.49 0.99 12.27
CA SER A 227 -0.64 0.33 11.59
C SER A 227 -0.94 -1.09 12.11
N GLY A 228 0.04 -1.75 12.71
CA GLY A 228 -0.09 -3.14 13.17
C GLY A 228 -0.29 -4.19 12.06
N ALA A 229 -0.80 -3.80 10.88
CA ALA A 229 -1.07 -4.70 9.76
C ALA A 229 0.04 -4.68 8.68
N LEU A 230 0.93 -3.70 8.72
CA LEU A 230 2.05 -3.56 7.78
C LEU A 230 3.39 -3.68 8.49
N GLU A 231 4.31 -4.37 7.86
CA GLU A 231 5.70 -4.47 8.27
C GLU A 231 6.62 -3.96 7.16
N LEU A 232 7.57 -3.07 7.49
CA LEU A 232 8.65 -2.72 6.58
C LEU A 232 9.70 -3.84 6.61
N TYR A 233 9.93 -4.47 5.47
CA TYR A 233 10.94 -5.51 5.36
C TYR A 233 12.32 -4.91 5.09
N PRO A 234 13.27 -5.01 6.06
CA PRO A 234 14.53 -4.25 6.00
C PRO A 234 15.55 -4.82 5.03
N ARG A 235 15.38 -6.08 4.59
CA ARG A 235 16.32 -6.76 3.70
C ARG A 235 15.69 -7.03 2.35
N VAL A 236 16.15 -6.31 1.35
CA VAL A 236 15.89 -6.61 -0.06
C VAL A 236 17.03 -7.48 -0.61
N GLU A 237 16.71 -8.37 -1.52
CA GLU A 237 17.66 -9.29 -2.13
C GLU A 237 17.95 -8.85 -3.56
N SER A 238 19.16 -9.11 -4.05
CA SER A 238 19.52 -8.83 -5.45
C SER A 238 19.10 -9.98 -6.37
N ALA A 239 18.99 -9.71 -7.67
CA ALA A 239 18.49 -10.67 -8.67
C ALA A 239 19.33 -11.95 -8.79
N ASP A 240 20.64 -11.87 -8.46
CA ASP A 240 21.58 -13.00 -8.42
C ASP A 240 21.30 -14.01 -7.31
N ARG A 241 20.43 -13.63 -6.35
CA ARG A 241 20.00 -14.50 -5.24
C ARG A 241 18.90 -15.48 -5.60
N ILE A 242 18.33 -15.39 -6.80
CA ILE A 242 17.35 -16.35 -7.32
C ILE A 242 17.98 -17.10 -8.50
N GLY A 243 18.08 -18.44 -8.39
CA GLY A 243 18.37 -19.31 -9.52
C GLY A 243 17.15 -19.51 -10.40
N GLY A 244 17.27 -19.49 -11.71
CA GLY A 244 16.18 -19.68 -12.66
C GLY A 244 15.21 -18.51 -12.74
N LEU A 245 13.96 -18.84 -13.09
CA LEU A 245 12.82 -17.91 -13.22
C LEU A 245 13.04 -16.78 -14.25
N ASP A 246 13.70 -17.09 -15.37
CA ASP A 246 14.15 -16.11 -16.36
C ASP A 246 13.01 -15.32 -17.00
N ALA A 247 11.84 -15.95 -17.19
CA ALA A 247 10.68 -15.25 -17.75
C ALA A 247 10.11 -14.21 -16.79
N LEU A 248 10.05 -14.55 -15.48
CA LEU A 248 9.62 -13.61 -14.44
C LEU A 248 10.63 -12.47 -14.27
N LYS A 249 11.93 -12.77 -14.23
CA LYS A 249 12.97 -11.74 -14.11
C LYS A 249 12.92 -10.74 -15.26
N ALA A 250 12.87 -11.21 -16.50
CA ALA A 250 12.77 -10.35 -17.68
C ALA A 250 11.50 -9.50 -17.67
N TRP A 251 10.38 -10.06 -17.18
CA TRP A 251 9.14 -9.30 -17.03
C TRP A 251 9.26 -8.20 -15.97
N LEU A 252 9.88 -8.49 -14.81
CA LEU A 252 10.11 -7.51 -13.75
C LEU A 252 11.04 -6.38 -14.21
N GLU A 253 12.12 -6.69 -14.94
CA GLU A 253 13.03 -5.70 -15.53
C GLU A 253 12.30 -4.71 -16.45
N GLN A 254 11.41 -5.22 -17.32
CA GLN A 254 10.59 -4.36 -18.17
C GLN A 254 9.64 -3.47 -17.39
N ARG A 255 9.04 -3.97 -16.31
CA ARG A 255 8.07 -3.21 -15.50
C ARG A 255 8.72 -2.16 -14.62
N GLN A 256 10.00 -2.31 -14.27
CA GLN A 256 10.77 -1.29 -13.56
C GLN A 256 10.73 0.06 -14.28
N LEU A 257 10.78 0.06 -15.60
CA LEU A 257 10.80 1.29 -16.42
C LEU A 257 9.58 2.17 -16.20
N ALA A 258 8.42 1.58 -15.88
CA ALA A 258 7.17 2.31 -15.70
C ALA A 258 7.10 3.15 -14.39
N PHE A 259 8.09 3.06 -13.51
CA PHE A 259 8.20 3.92 -12.33
C PHE A 259 8.99 5.22 -12.59
N SER A 260 9.60 5.38 -13.76
CA SER A 260 10.34 6.59 -14.12
C SER A 260 9.40 7.75 -14.50
N GLU A 261 9.91 8.97 -14.38
CA GLU A 261 9.19 10.16 -14.81
C GLU A 261 8.99 10.20 -16.34
N GLU A 262 10.01 9.78 -17.09
CA GLU A 262 9.94 9.63 -18.55
C GLU A 262 8.82 8.69 -19.01
N ALA A 263 8.59 7.60 -18.26
CA ALA A 263 7.52 6.67 -18.56
C ALA A 263 6.13 7.31 -18.33
N ARG A 264 5.98 8.11 -17.29
CA ARG A 264 4.74 8.86 -17.01
C ARG A 264 4.46 9.90 -18.08
N GLU A 265 5.49 10.65 -18.51
CA GLU A 265 5.38 11.62 -19.61
C GLU A 265 5.03 10.94 -20.94
N TYR A 266 5.52 9.72 -21.16
CA TYR A 266 5.18 8.90 -22.32
C TYR A 266 3.75 8.33 -22.26
N GLY A 267 3.08 8.39 -21.11
CA GLY A 267 1.73 7.86 -20.89
C GLY A 267 1.69 6.38 -20.46
N LEU A 268 2.79 5.86 -19.91
CA LEU A 268 2.80 4.50 -19.32
C LEU A 268 2.27 4.55 -17.89
N ASP A 269 1.23 3.77 -17.62
CA ASP A 269 0.72 3.58 -16.28
C ASP A 269 1.68 2.76 -15.42
N ALA A 270 1.79 3.10 -14.13
CA ALA A 270 2.50 2.28 -13.17
C ALA A 270 1.87 0.89 -13.07
N PRO A 271 2.69 -0.19 -13.03
CA PRO A 271 2.16 -1.54 -12.96
C PRO A 271 1.43 -1.76 -11.63
N ARG A 272 0.28 -2.44 -11.69
CA ARG A 272 -0.58 -2.68 -10.53
C ARG A 272 -0.05 -3.77 -9.61
N GLY A 273 0.42 -4.88 -10.22
CA GLY A 273 0.96 -5.98 -9.44
C GLY A 273 1.12 -7.27 -10.24
N VAL A 274 1.66 -8.28 -9.57
CA VAL A 274 1.86 -9.64 -10.05
C VAL A 274 1.38 -10.65 -9.00
N ALA A 275 0.78 -11.74 -9.44
CA ALA A 275 0.49 -12.87 -8.58
C ALA A 275 1.41 -14.05 -8.94
N LEU A 276 2.04 -14.65 -7.93
CA LEU A 276 2.85 -15.86 -8.05
C LEU A 276 2.14 -17.05 -7.44
N ILE A 277 1.97 -18.08 -8.20
CA ILE A 277 1.31 -19.31 -7.81
C ILE A 277 2.27 -20.48 -7.93
N GLY A 278 2.26 -21.38 -6.97
CA GLY A 278 3.14 -22.57 -7.00
C GLY A 278 3.13 -23.31 -5.67
N ILE A 279 3.71 -24.48 -5.65
CA ILE A 279 3.83 -25.27 -4.41
C ILE A 279 4.77 -24.57 -3.40
N PRO A 280 4.67 -24.90 -2.10
CA PRO A 280 5.60 -24.37 -1.10
C PRO A 280 7.06 -24.66 -1.45
N GLY A 281 7.96 -23.75 -1.10
CA GLY A 281 9.39 -23.93 -1.30
C GLY A 281 9.95 -23.59 -2.69
N THR A 282 9.08 -23.15 -3.65
CA THR A 282 9.54 -22.75 -5.01
C THR A 282 10.11 -21.33 -5.10
N GLY A 283 10.22 -20.60 -3.98
CA GLY A 283 10.85 -19.27 -3.95
C GLY A 283 9.92 -18.07 -4.15
N LYS A 284 8.59 -18.25 -4.12
CA LYS A 284 7.60 -17.17 -4.33
C LYS A 284 7.86 -15.92 -3.48
N SER A 285 8.01 -16.10 -2.17
CA SER A 285 8.25 -15.01 -1.22
C SER A 285 9.63 -14.36 -1.41
N LEU A 286 10.63 -15.10 -1.92
CA LEU A 286 11.92 -14.56 -2.26
C LEU A 286 11.83 -13.62 -3.48
N CYS A 287 10.95 -13.92 -4.44
CA CYS A 287 10.74 -13.09 -5.62
C CYS A 287 10.26 -11.67 -5.26
N ALA A 288 9.40 -11.52 -4.23
CA ALA A 288 8.98 -10.20 -3.76
C ALA A 288 10.16 -9.36 -3.25
N LYS A 289 11.07 -9.99 -2.48
CA LYS A 289 12.27 -9.35 -1.95
C LYS A 289 13.25 -8.95 -3.04
N VAL A 290 13.38 -9.79 -4.06
CA VAL A 290 14.23 -9.51 -5.22
C VAL A 290 13.62 -8.42 -6.11
N ALA A 291 12.31 -8.43 -6.35
CA ALA A 291 11.65 -7.37 -7.11
C ALA A 291 11.87 -5.99 -6.46
N ALA A 292 11.68 -5.89 -5.14
CA ALA A 292 11.94 -4.67 -4.39
C ALA A 292 13.42 -4.24 -4.46
N GLY A 293 14.36 -5.20 -4.38
CA GLY A 293 15.79 -4.94 -4.51
C GLY A 293 16.21 -4.47 -5.91
N MET A 294 15.71 -5.11 -6.96
CA MET A 294 15.94 -4.71 -8.35
C MET A 294 15.46 -3.28 -8.61
N TRP A 295 14.30 -2.95 -8.11
CA TRP A 295 13.68 -1.64 -8.31
C TRP A 295 14.14 -0.58 -7.31
N LYS A 296 14.90 -0.98 -6.28
CA LYS A 296 15.33 -0.11 -5.17
C LYS A 296 14.17 0.58 -4.46
N LEU A 297 13.03 -0.13 -4.37
CA LEU A 297 11.84 0.35 -3.71
C LEU A 297 11.70 -0.27 -2.31
N PRO A 298 11.08 0.42 -1.35
CA PRO A 298 10.73 -0.15 -0.07
C PRO A 298 9.80 -1.35 -0.22
N LEU A 299 10.03 -2.40 0.56
CA LEU A 299 9.21 -3.60 0.61
C LEU A 299 8.33 -3.56 1.86
N LEU A 300 7.03 -3.45 1.67
CA LEU A 300 6.02 -3.55 2.72
C LEU A 300 5.42 -4.96 2.69
N ARG A 301 5.34 -5.62 3.84
CA ARG A 301 4.62 -6.88 3.99
C ARG A 301 3.26 -6.62 4.63
N LEU A 302 2.20 -7.06 3.99
CA LEU A 302 0.86 -7.05 4.57
C LEU A 302 0.64 -8.35 5.35
N ASP A 303 0.44 -8.22 6.67
CA ASP A 303 0.11 -9.34 7.53
C ASP A 303 -1.42 -9.55 7.55
N MET A 304 -1.87 -10.53 6.78
CA MET A 304 -3.29 -10.87 6.73
C MET A 304 -3.81 -11.40 8.08
N GLY A 305 -2.95 -12.00 8.91
CA GLY A 305 -3.30 -12.42 10.26
C GLY A 305 -3.66 -11.22 11.15
N ALA A 306 -2.88 -10.16 11.09
CA ALA A 306 -3.15 -8.92 11.81
C ALA A 306 -4.40 -8.20 11.27
N VAL A 307 -4.65 -8.24 9.96
CA VAL A 307 -5.89 -7.68 9.37
C VAL A 307 -7.13 -8.33 9.96
N PHE A 308 -7.13 -9.65 10.16
CA PHE A 308 -8.27 -10.40 10.71
C PHE A 308 -8.25 -10.57 12.24
N GLY A 309 -7.18 -10.18 12.91
CA GLY A 309 -6.98 -10.40 14.37
C GLY A 309 -7.80 -9.51 15.30
N GLY A 310 -8.69 -8.67 14.77
CA GLY A 310 -9.48 -7.71 15.55
C GLY A 310 -10.93 -8.18 15.83
N LEU A 311 -11.67 -7.34 16.57
CA LEU A 311 -13.11 -7.50 16.79
C LEU A 311 -13.88 -7.44 15.46
N VAL A 312 -15.08 -8.00 15.44
CA VAL A 312 -15.97 -7.99 14.27
C VAL A 312 -16.17 -6.56 13.75
N GLY A 313 -15.85 -6.34 12.46
CA GLY A 313 -15.89 -5.02 11.82
C GLY A 313 -14.54 -4.29 11.73
N ALA A 314 -13.54 -4.64 12.54
CA ALA A 314 -12.22 -4.03 12.49
C ALA A 314 -11.42 -4.42 11.22
N SER A 315 -11.67 -5.61 10.67
CA SER A 315 -10.91 -6.15 9.54
C SER A 315 -11.00 -5.29 8.27
N GLU A 316 -12.18 -4.76 7.96
CA GLU A 316 -12.36 -3.85 6.81
C GLU A 316 -11.66 -2.50 7.05
N LYS A 317 -11.64 -1.99 8.28
CA LYS A 317 -10.90 -0.80 8.67
C LYS A 317 -9.40 -1.04 8.54
N ASN A 318 -8.90 -2.13 9.12
CA ASN A 318 -7.48 -2.49 9.13
C ASN A 318 -6.91 -2.62 7.70
N ILE A 319 -7.65 -3.27 6.79
CA ILE A 319 -7.19 -3.40 5.40
C ILE A 319 -7.18 -2.04 4.67
N ARG A 320 -8.19 -1.18 4.88
CA ARG A 320 -8.22 0.17 4.28
C ARG A 320 -7.07 1.03 4.79
N GLU A 321 -6.82 1.01 6.09
CA GLU A 321 -5.71 1.73 6.71
C GLU A 321 -4.36 1.25 6.17
N ALA A 322 -4.15 -0.06 6.06
CA ALA A 322 -2.94 -0.64 5.48
C ALA A 322 -2.74 -0.19 4.01
N MET A 323 -3.80 -0.18 3.20
CA MET A 323 -3.75 0.29 1.81
C MET A 323 -3.43 1.79 1.74
N GLN A 324 -4.04 2.63 2.57
CA GLN A 324 -3.74 4.06 2.64
C GLN A 324 -2.29 4.32 3.03
N ILE A 325 -1.75 3.56 4.00
CA ILE A 325 -0.33 3.69 4.38
C ILE A 325 0.58 3.24 3.25
N ALA A 326 0.24 2.17 2.51
CA ALA A 326 1.02 1.77 1.34
C ALA A 326 1.05 2.88 0.27
N GLU A 327 -0.05 3.60 0.05
CA GLU A 327 -0.10 4.77 -0.84
C GLU A 327 0.76 5.94 -0.35
N VAL A 328 0.82 6.14 0.97
CA VAL A 328 1.72 7.14 1.61
C VAL A 328 3.19 6.84 1.36
N ILE A 329 3.54 5.54 1.35
CA ILE A 329 4.92 5.09 1.18
C ILE A 329 5.32 5.00 -0.30
N ALA A 330 4.36 5.04 -1.21
CA ALA A 330 4.61 4.92 -2.65
C ALA A 330 5.70 5.91 -3.16
N PRO A 331 6.56 5.50 -4.11
CA PRO A 331 6.54 4.20 -4.78
C PRO A 331 7.05 3.06 -3.91
N CYS A 332 6.33 1.93 -3.82
CA CYS A 332 6.70 0.78 -2.99
C CYS A 332 6.22 -0.55 -3.57
N VAL A 333 6.78 -1.64 -3.07
CA VAL A 333 6.29 -3.00 -3.30
C VAL A 333 5.50 -3.45 -2.08
N LEU A 334 4.22 -3.75 -2.26
CA LEU A 334 3.35 -4.33 -1.23
C LEU A 334 3.29 -5.85 -1.41
N TRP A 335 3.96 -6.56 -0.53
CA TRP A 335 3.98 -8.02 -0.54
C TRP A 335 2.86 -8.60 0.31
N VAL A 336 1.99 -9.39 -0.32
CA VAL A 336 0.90 -10.12 0.33
C VAL A 336 1.22 -11.60 0.25
N ASP A 337 1.70 -12.18 1.34
CA ASP A 337 2.11 -13.59 1.37
C ASP A 337 0.93 -14.50 1.66
N GLU A 338 0.87 -15.62 0.95
CA GLU A 338 -0.14 -16.67 1.10
C GLU A 338 -1.58 -16.10 1.17
N ILE A 339 -1.91 -15.26 0.17
CA ILE A 339 -3.17 -14.51 0.14
C ILE A 339 -4.40 -15.42 0.28
N GLU A 340 -4.30 -16.70 -0.09
CA GLU A 340 -5.36 -17.69 0.06
C GLU A 340 -5.71 -17.99 1.53
N LYS A 341 -4.81 -17.74 2.47
CA LYS A 341 -5.08 -17.92 3.90
C LYS A 341 -6.11 -16.91 4.42
N ALA A 342 -6.16 -15.75 3.81
CA ALA A 342 -7.17 -14.74 4.10
C ALA A 342 -8.59 -15.22 3.82
N PHE A 343 -8.75 -16.25 2.97
CA PHE A 343 -10.04 -16.79 2.53
C PHE A 343 -10.35 -18.17 3.13
N ALA A 344 -9.36 -18.78 3.79
CA ALA A 344 -9.52 -20.08 4.46
C ALA A 344 -10.20 -19.96 5.84
N GLY A 345 -10.64 -18.77 6.23
CA GLY A 345 -11.25 -18.50 7.53
C GLY A 345 -12.48 -19.36 7.80
N SER A 346 -12.52 -19.86 9.01
CA SER A 346 -13.49 -20.73 9.66
C SER A 346 -14.92 -20.62 9.10
N THR A 347 -15.61 -21.73 9.02
CA THR A 347 -16.99 -21.96 8.59
C THR A 347 -18.07 -21.05 9.22
N GLY A 348 -17.69 -20.04 10.02
CA GLY A 348 -18.59 -19.07 10.67
C GLY A 348 -18.51 -17.62 10.18
N ASP A 349 -17.45 -17.18 9.48
CA ASP A 349 -17.22 -15.76 9.13
C ASP A 349 -16.87 -15.52 7.65
N SER A 350 -17.48 -16.30 6.76
CA SER A 350 -17.25 -16.21 5.30
C SER A 350 -17.60 -14.83 4.70
N GLY A 351 -18.47 -14.07 5.37
CA GLY A 351 -18.89 -12.73 4.92
C GLY A 351 -17.81 -11.67 5.09
N THR A 352 -17.07 -11.67 6.20
CA THR A 352 -16.02 -10.67 6.48
C THR A 352 -14.83 -10.84 5.55
N SER A 353 -14.34 -12.07 5.38
CA SER A 353 -13.23 -12.38 4.48
C SER A 353 -13.53 -11.97 3.02
N SER A 354 -14.75 -12.24 2.54
CA SER A 354 -15.17 -11.85 1.19
C SER A 354 -15.22 -10.33 1.02
N ARG A 355 -15.67 -9.56 2.04
CA ARG A 355 -15.72 -8.09 2.00
C ARG A 355 -14.32 -7.47 2.03
N VAL A 356 -13.43 -7.97 2.89
CA VAL A 356 -12.01 -7.54 2.93
C VAL A 356 -11.36 -7.74 1.58
N LEU A 357 -11.54 -8.91 0.95
CA LEU A 357 -11.02 -9.16 -0.40
C LEU A 357 -11.63 -8.22 -1.43
N ALA A 358 -12.95 -8.07 -1.46
CA ALA A 358 -13.60 -7.17 -2.41
C ALA A 358 -13.04 -5.74 -2.28
N THR A 359 -12.86 -5.24 -1.05
CA THR A 359 -12.24 -3.95 -0.77
C THR A 359 -10.81 -3.88 -1.32
N PHE A 360 -9.99 -4.90 -1.07
CA PHE A 360 -8.60 -4.97 -1.57
C PHE A 360 -8.54 -5.01 -3.11
N LEU A 361 -9.37 -5.83 -3.74
CA LEU A 361 -9.38 -5.96 -5.20
C LEU A 361 -9.92 -4.72 -5.90
N THR A 362 -10.91 -4.03 -5.30
CA THR A 362 -11.41 -2.75 -5.79
C THR A 362 -10.31 -1.69 -5.69
N TRP A 363 -9.66 -1.59 -4.53
CA TRP A 363 -8.52 -0.69 -4.38
C TRP A 363 -7.41 -0.95 -5.40
N MET A 364 -7.02 -2.21 -5.64
CA MET A 364 -6.02 -2.54 -6.67
C MET A 364 -6.40 -2.03 -8.06
N GLN A 365 -7.69 -1.97 -8.36
CA GLN A 365 -8.19 -1.51 -9.65
C GLN A 365 -8.23 0.03 -9.74
N GLU A 366 -8.54 0.70 -8.64
CA GLU A 366 -8.79 2.15 -8.58
C GLU A 366 -7.56 2.97 -8.18
N LYS A 367 -6.60 2.38 -7.46
CA LYS A 367 -5.41 3.08 -6.97
C LYS A 367 -4.64 3.77 -8.10
N GLN A 368 -4.27 5.01 -7.88
CA GLN A 368 -3.40 5.80 -8.75
C GLN A 368 -1.95 5.86 -8.25
N ALA A 369 -1.77 5.70 -6.94
CA ALA A 369 -0.43 5.68 -6.34
C ALA A 369 0.39 4.49 -6.88
N PRO A 370 1.70 4.68 -7.14
CA PRO A 370 2.59 3.66 -7.68
C PRO A 370 2.96 2.59 -6.63
N VAL A 371 1.95 1.91 -6.10
CA VAL A 371 2.09 0.74 -5.22
C VAL A 371 2.03 -0.51 -6.06
N PHE A 372 3.12 -1.28 -6.12
CA PHE A 372 3.15 -2.55 -6.84
C PHE A 372 2.80 -3.70 -5.89
N VAL A 373 1.69 -4.37 -6.15
CA VAL A 373 1.26 -5.51 -5.32
C VAL A 373 1.93 -6.79 -5.79
N PHE A 374 2.65 -7.44 -4.88
CA PHE A 374 3.29 -8.72 -5.10
C PHE A 374 2.58 -9.78 -4.25
N ALA A 375 1.60 -10.49 -4.85
CA ALA A 375 0.85 -11.51 -4.15
C ALA A 375 1.45 -12.90 -4.37
N THR A 376 1.48 -13.73 -3.32
CA THR A 376 1.86 -15.14 -3.43
C THR A 376 0.69 -16.04 -3.02
N ALA A 377 0.54 -17.18 -3.67
CA ALA A 377 -0.45 -18.18 -3.33
C ALA A 377 0.10 -19.60 -3.51
N ASN A 378 -0.29 -20.49 -2.58
CA ASN A 378 0.02 -21.91 -2.70
C ASN A 378 -1.13 -22.69 -3.34
N SER A 379 -2.36 -22.17 -3.34
CA SER A 379 -3.56 -22.83 -3.85
C SER A 379 -4.48 -21.84 -4.53
N LEU A 380 -4.98 -22.21 -5.71
CA LEU A 380 -6.00 -21.46 -6.43
C LEU A 380 -7.43 -21.79 -6.06
N GLU A 381 -7.68 -23.01 -5.63
CA GLU A 381 -9.02 -23.47 -5.28
C GLU A 381 -9.68 -22.62 -4.17
N ARG A 382 -8.83 -22.00 -3.36
CA ARG A 382 -9.25 -21.13 -2.27
C ARG A 382 -9.33 -19.65 -2.67
N LEU A 383 -8.88 -19.30 -3.88
CA LEU A 383 -8.95 -17.93 -4.40
C LEU A 383 -10.24 -17.74 -5.20
N PRO A 384 -10.99 -16.67 -4.97
CA PRO A 384 -12.15 -16.37 -5.78
C PRO A 384 -11.76 -16.14 -7.25
N PRO A 385 -12.63 -16.52 -8.21
CA PRO A 385 -12.37 -16.32 -9.66
C PRO A 385 -12.05 -14.86 -10.02
N GLU A 386 -12.58 -13.93 -9.24
CA GLU A 386 -12.33 -12.49 -9.39
C GLU A 386 -10.87 -12.10 -9.23
N PHE A 387 -10.08 -12.87 -8.48
CA PHE A 387 -8.66 -12.64 -8.27
C PHE A 387 -7.85 -12.73 -9.57
N LEU A 388 -8.21 -13.67 -10.44
CA LEU A 388 -7.53 -13.92 -11.71
C LEU A 388 -8.03 -13.03 -12.86
N ARG A 389 -9.05 -12.17 -12.63
CA ARG A 389 -9.56 -11.27 -13.67
C ARG A 389 -8.50 -10.26 -14.10
N LYS A 390 -8.35 -10.10 -15.44
CA LYS A 390 -7.51 -9.05 -16.03
C LYS A 390 -7.91 -7.67 -15.52
N GLY A 391 -6.91 -6.80 -15.31
CA GLY A 391 -7.12 -5.44 -14.81
C GLY A 391 -6.87 -5.26 -13.32
N ARG A 392 -6.67 -6.34 -12.54
CA ARG A 392 -6.25 -6.32 -11.13
C ARG A 392 -4.76 -6.58 -11.01
N PHE A 393 -4.32 -7.78 -11.40
CA PHE A 393 -2.91 -8.07 -11.61
C PHE A 393 -2.55 -7.89 -13.09
N ASN A 394 -1.36 -7.39 -13.36
CA ASN A 394 -0.85 -7.28 -14.73
C ASN A 394 -0.55 -8.65 -15.32
N GLU A 395 -0.09 -9.58 -14.46
CA GLU A 395 0.25 -10.94 -14.86
C GLU A 395 0.13 -11.91 -13.68
N VAL A 396 -0.11 -13.18 -14.01
CA VAL A 396 -0.09 -14.29 -13.05
C VAL A 396 0.98 -15.27 -13.51
N PHE A 397 1.96 -15.54 -12.67
CA PHE A 397 3.01 -16.50 -12.95
C PHE A 397 2.87 -17.77 -12.12
N PHE A 398 3.05 -18.89 -12.78
CA PHE A 398 3.21 -20.18 -12.14
C PHE A 398 4.70 -20.51 -11.95
N LEU A 399 5.09 -20.79 -10.72
CA LEU A 399 6.40 -21.29 -10.36
C LEU A 399 6.31 -22.82 -10.30
N ASP A 400 6.77 -23.47 -11.35
CA ASP A 400 6.86 -24.94 -11.44
C ASP A 400 8.08 -25.46 -10.68
N LEU A 401 8.25 -26.77 -10.66
CA LEU A 401 9.48 -27.40 -10.22
C LEU A 401 10.67 -26.91 -11.06
N PRO A 402 11.83 -26.66 -10.46
CA PRO A 402 12.98 -26.20 -11.21
C PRO A 402 13.51 -27.29 -12.16
N THR A 403 13.87 -26.89 -13.37
CA THR A 403 14.58 -27.71 -14.35
C THR A 403 15.96 -28.12 -13.84
N GLU A 404 16.62 -29.08 -14.49
CA GLU A 404 17.99 -29.48 -14.13
C GLU A 404 18.95 -28.27 -14.11
N GLN A 405 18.88 -27.41 -15.14
CA GLN A 405 19.72 -26.19 -15.20
C GLN A 405 19.39 -25.18 -14.08
N GLU A 406 18.13 -25.03 -13.75
CA GLU A 406 17.73 -24.15 -12.65
C GLU A 406 18.15 -24.70 -11.29
N ARG A 407 18.10 -26.03 -11.08
CA ARG A 407 18.64 -26.67 -9.87
C ARG A 407 20.13 -26.43 -9.71
N GLU A 408 20.92 -26.49 -10.80
CA GLU A 408 22.32 -26.10 -10.76
C GLU A 408 22.53 -24.67 -10.29
N GLN A 409 21.76 -23.73 -10.84
CA GLN A 409 21.83 -22.31 -10.44
C GLN A 409 21.42 -22.11 -8.98
N ILE A 410 20.34 -22.77 -8.53
CA ILE A 410 19.86 -22.69 -7.16
C ILE A 410 20.91 -23.26 -6.19
N LEU A 411 21.51 -24.42 -6.49
CA LEU A 411 22.60 -25.01 -5.71
C LEU A 411 23.80 -24.08 -5.64
N GLN A 412 24.17 -23.45 -6.76
CA GLN A 412 25.26 -22.47 -6.79
C GLN A 412 24.98 -21.32 -5.82
N VAL A 413 23.77 -20.73 -5.88
CA VAL A 413 23.35 -19.63 -4.99
C VAL A 413 23.43 -20.05 -3.51
N HIS A 414 22.97 -21.25 -3.15
CA HIS A 414 23.01 -21.71 -1.76
C HIS A 414 24.43 -21.99 -1.27
N LEU A 415 25.29 -22.54 -2.12
CA LEU A 415 26.70 -22.74 -1.81
C LEU A 415 27.44 -21.40 -1.62
N GLU A 416 27.18 -20.40 -2.50
CA GLU A 416 27.74 -19.05 -2.36
C GLU A 416 27.31 -18.38 -1.06
N ARG A 417 26.05 -18.55 -0.65
CA ARG A 417 25.53 -18.05 0.64
C ARG A 417 26.26 -18.62 1.84
N ARG A 418 26.84 -19.80 1.72
CA ARG A 418 27.70 -20.44 2.74
C ARG A 418 29.18 -20.00 2.67
N GLY A 419 29.50 -19.05 1.81
CA GLY A 419 30.86 -18.54 1.63
C GLY A 419 31.75 -19.46 0.82
N ILE A 420 31.18 -20.46 0.14
CA ILE A 420 31.95 -21.39 -0.70
C ILE A 420 32.23 -20.71 -2.04
N THR A 421 33.47 -20.69 -2.42
CA THR A 421 33.97 -20.09 -3.68
C THR A 421 34.37 -21.15 -4.69
N MET A 422 34.60 -20.76 -5.95
CA MET A 422 35.05 -21.64 -7.04
C MET A 422 34.16 -22.88 -7.25
N ILE A 423 32.85 -22.70 -7.07
CA ILE A 423 31.85 -23.77 -6.96
C ILE A 423 31.87 -24.70 -8.18
N ARG A 424 31.92 -24.14 -9.41
CA ARG A 424 31.95 -24.91 -10.66
C ARG A 424 33.20 -25.73 -10.87
N GLN A 425 34.30 -25.41 -10.15
CA GLN A 425 35.57 -26.15 -10.18
C GLN A 425 35.58 -27.24 -9.11
N ARG A 426 34.88 -27.02 -8.00
CA ARG A 426 34.90 -27.92 -6.83
C ARG A 426 33.78 -28.95 -6.86
N PHE A 427 32.66 -28.65 -7.47
CA PHE A 427 31.47 -29.49 -7.46
C PHE A 427 31.02 -29.86 -8.88
N ASP A 428 30.62 -31.12 -9.04
CA ASP A 428 29.89 -31.59 -10.22
C ASP A 428 28.39 -31.23 -10.07
N LEU A 429 28.07 -29.93 -10.35
CA LEU A 429 26.71 -29.43 -10.23
C LEU A 429 25.70 -30.23 -11.07
N PRO A 430 26.00 -30.63 -12.34
CA PRO A 430 25.11 -31.49 -13.11
C PRO A 430 24.78 -32.82 -12.44
N LYS A 431 25.78 -33.46 -11.79
CA LYS A 431 25.54 -34.71 -11.06
C LYS A 431 24.62 -34.51 -9.87
N ILE A 432 24.81 -33.43 -9.10
CA ILE A 432 23.97 -33.08 -7.95
C ILE A 432 22.55 -32.72 -8.44
N ALA A 433 22.43 -31.95 -9.52
CA ALA A 433 21.16 -31.57 -10.10
C ALA A 433 20.33 -32.77 -10.56
N ARG A 434 20.96 -33.79 -11.16
CA ARG A 434 20.28 -35.06 -11.48
C ARG A 434 19.85 -35.84 -10.23
N ALA A 435 20.67 -35.88 -9.19
CA ALA A 435 20.34 -36.53 -7.92
C ALA A 435 19.18 -35.84 -7.18
N THR A 436 18.91 -34.56 -7.48
CA THR A 436 17.86 -33.74 -6.86
C THR A 436 16.66 -33.55 -7.78
N GLU A 437 16.36 -34.49 -8.68
CA GLU A 437 15.16 -34.40 -9.52
C GLU A 437 13.87 -34.32 -8.70
N GLY A 438 13.02 -33.35 -9.05
CA GLY A 438 11.76 -33.10 -8.35
C GLY A 438 11.91 -32.28 -7.05
N PHE A 439 13.09 -31.81 -6.69
CA PHE A 439 13.32 -30.97 -5.52
C PHE A 439 12.94 -29.52 -5.81
N VAL A 440 12.33 -28.86 -4.81
CA VAL A 440 12.10 -27.40 -4.82
C VAL A 440 13.30 -26.65 -4.24
N GLY A 441 13.33 -25.33 -4.41
CA GLY A 441 14.44 -24.50 -3.95
C GLY A 441 14.75 -24.64 -2.45
N ALA A 442 13.73 -24.75 -1.60
CA ALA A 442 13.91 -24.95 -0.17
C ALA A 442 14.54 -26.32 0.19
N GLU A 443 14.23 -27.35 -0.58
CA GLU A 443 14.84 -28.67 -0.42
C GLU A 443 16.30 -28.68 -0.87
N LEU A 444 16.63 -27.95 -1.95
CA LEU A 444 18.01 -27.78 -2.38
C LEU A 444 18.86 -27.03 -1.34
N GLU A 445 18.26 -26.04 -0.64
CA GLU A 445 18.90 -25.39 0.51
C GLU A 445 19.14 -26.38 1.66
N ALA A 446 18.15 -27.23 1.96
CA ALA A 446 18.28 -28.27 2.99
C ALA A 446 19.39 -29.27 2.64
N VAL A 447 19.48 -29.73 1.38
CA VAL A 447 20.56 -30.62 0.92
C VAL A 447 21.94 -30.01 1.18
N VAL A 448 22.12 -28.71 0.88
CA VAL A 448 23.40 -28.02 1.15
C VAL A 448 23.68 -27.97 2.66
N ASN A 449 22.66 -27.71 3.50
CA ASN A 449 22.84 -27.70 4.94
C ASN A 449 23.21 -29.10 5.50
N ASP A 450 22.45 -30.10 5.06
CA ASP A 450 22.62 -31.46 5.57
C ASP A 450 23.97 -32.06 5.16
N ALA A 451 24.46 -31.74 3.96
CA ALA A 451 25.80 -32.13 3.51
C ALA A 451 26.93 -31.51 4.37
N MET A 452 26.69 -30.40 5.04
CA MET A 452 27.73 -29.78 5.89
C MET A 452 27.94 -30.52 7.21
N PHE A 453 26.94 -31.24 7.75
CA PHE A 453 27.05 -31.91 9.04
C PHE A 453 28.08 -33.04 9.04
N PRO A 454 28.08 -34.01 8.10
CA PRO A 454 29.08 -35.05 8.04
C PRO A 454 30.51 -34.48 7.84
N ALA A 455 30.64 -33.49 6.96
CA ALA A 455 31.93 -32.83 6.71
C ALA A 455 32.47 -32.12 7.96
N PHE A 456 31.60 -31.48 8.74
CA PHE A 456 31.95 -30.85 10.00
C PHE A 456 32.39 -31.87 11.07
N MET A 457 31.66 -33.00 11.18
CA MET A 457 32.02 -34.09 12.10
C MET A 457 33.33 -34.77 11.74
N ASP A 458 33.66 -34.86 10.45
CA ASP A 458 34.90 -35.41 9.91
C ASP A 458 36.00 -34.36 9.89
N GLY A 459 36.34 -33.82 11.06
CA GLY A 459 37.45 -32.90 11.24
C GLY A 459 37.26 -31.51 10.62
N LYS A 460 36.03 -31.08 10.35
CA LYS A 460 35.68 -29.81 9.68
C LYS A 460 36.27 -29.73 8.25
N ARG A 461 36.28 -30.84 7.54
CA ARG A 461 36.71 -30.85 6.14
C ARG A 461 35.72 -30.02 5.28
N GLU A 462 36.20 -29.66 4.12
CA GLU A 462 35.29 -29.05 3.13
C GLU A 462 34.29 -30.08 2.59
N ILE A 463 33.09 -29.60 2.25
CA ILE A 463 32.08 -30.45 1.62
C ILE A 463 32.47 -30.79 0.19
N GLU A 464 32.07 -31.98 -0.26
CA GLU A 464 32.33 -32.51 -1.59
C GLU A 464 31.04 -32.86 -2.33
N THR A 465 31.14 -33.10 -3.64
CA THR A 465 30.00 -33.55 -4.45
C THR A 465 29.32 -34.79 -3.86
N ALA A 466 30.09 -35.71 -3.29
CA ALA A 466 29.57 -36.93 -2.68
C ALA A 466 28.64 -36.66 -1.48
N ASP A 467 29.00 -35.69 -0.64
CA ASP A 467 28.18 -35.30 0.53
C ASP A 467 26.81 -34.74 0.11
N LEU A 468 26.81 -33.91 -0.93
CA LEU A 468 25.56 -33.33 -1.48
C LEU A 468 24.68 -34.39 -2.13
N VAL A 469 25.28 -35.35 -2.85
CA VAL A 469 24.51 -36.45 -3.45
C VAL A 469 23.97 -37.40 -2.38
N ALA A 470 24.74 -37.68 -1.32
CA ALA A 470 24.30 -38.50 -0.18
C ALA A 470 23.10 -37.81 0.54
N ALA A 471 23.25 -36.53 0.91
CA ALA A 471 22.19 -35.77 1.53
C ALA A 471 20.89 -35.72 0.66
N ALA A 472 21.03 -35.60 -0.65
CA ALA A 472 19.92 -35.67 -1.59
C ALA A 472 19.24 -37.05 -1.59
N GLY A 473 20.03 -38.13 -1.45
CA GLY A 473 19.51 -39.51 -1.40
C GLY A 473 18.67 -39.82 -0.16
N ASP A 474 18.96 -39.16 0.95
CA ASP A 474 18.25 -39.33 2.23
C ASP A 474 16.93 -38.52 2.30
N MET A 475 16.70 -37.61 1.36
CA MET A 475 15.53 -36.72 1.35
C MET A 475 14.45 -37.20 0.37
N VAL A 476 13.19 -37.14 0.80
CA VAL A 476 12.05 -37.45 -0.07
C VAL A 476 11.50 -36.14 -0.67
N PRO A 477 11.51 -35.99 -2.02
CA PRO A 477 11.03 -34.77 -2.66
C PRO A 477 9.58 -34.46 -2.36
N LEU A 478 9.26 -33.22 -2.05
CA LEU A 478 7.91 -32.71 -1.84
C LEU A 478 7.02 -32.93 -3.08
N ALA A 479 7.60 -32.92 -4.26
CA ALA A 479 6.92 -33.20 -5.51
C ALA A 479 6.21 -34.55 -5.54
N LYS A 480 6.72 -35.57 -4.80
CA LYS A 480 6.05 -36.89 -4.70
C LYS A 480 4.71 -36.82 -3.95
N SER A 481 4.66 -36.05 -2.86
CA SER A 481 3.46 -35.90 -2.03
C SER A 481 2.46 -34.87 -2.58
N HIS A 482 2.91 -33.99 -3.48
CA HIS A 482 2.09 -32.91 -4.07
C HIS A 482 1.80 -33.11 -5.56
N ARG A 483 1.93 -34.35 -6.07
CA ARG A 483 1.84 -34.66 -7.50
C ARG A 483 0.54 -34.15 -8.14
N ASP A 484 -0.60 -34.45 -7.53
CA ASP A 484 -1.92 -34.07 -8.07
C ASP A 484 -2.08 -32.55 -8.10
N ARG A 485 -1.58 -31.88 -7.07
CA ARG A 485 -1.62 -30.43 -6.98
C ARG A 485 -0.74 -29.74 -8.02
N ILE A 486 0.44 -30.28 -8.28
CA ILE A 486 1.30 -29.80 -9.35
C ILE A 486 0.64 -29.95 -10.69
N ALA A 487 -0.04 -31.09 -10.94
CA ALA A 487 -0.77 -31.33 -12.18
C ALA A 487 -1.91 -30.31 -12.37
N GLN A 488 -2.71 -30.05 -11.32
CA GLN A 488 -3.75 -29.01 -11.36
C GLN A 488 -3.20 -27.61 -11.65
N LEU A 489 -2.07 -27.23 -11.02
CA LEU A 489 -1.44 -25.94 -11.24
C LEU A 489 -0.88 -25.80 -12.67
N ARG A 490 -0.36 -26.89 -13.26
CA ARG A 490 0.09 -26.92 -14.66
C ARG A 490 -1.06 -26.72 -15.64
N GLU A 491 -2.25 -27.23 -15.32
CA GLU A 491 -3.45 -27.02 -16.13
C GLU A 491 -3.81 -25.55 -16.31
N LEU A 492 -3.50 -24.69 -15.34
CA LEU A 492 -3.70 -23.24 -15.47
C LEU A 492 -2.80 -22.61 -16.55
N VAL A 493 -1.61 -23.13 -16.71
CA VAL A 493 -0.71 -22.65 -17.77
C VAL A 493 -1.22 -23.13 -19.13
N LEU A 494 -1.67 -24.39 -19.20
CA LEU A 494 -2.23 -24.97 -20.42
C LEU A 494 -3.51 -24.24 -20.85
N SER A 495 -4.36 -23.84 -19.89
CA SER A 495 -5.58 -23.06 -20.15
C SER A 495 -5.33 -21.57 -20.41
N GLY A 496 -4.08 -21.11 -20.31
CA GLY A 496 -3.71 -19.71 -20.55
C GLY A 496 -4.08 -18.73 -19.43
N GLN A 497 -4.39 -19.22 -18.25
CA GLN A 497 -4.73 -18.40 -17.07
C GLN A 497 -3.48 -17.91 -16.31
N ALA A 498 -2.35 -18.59 -16.45
CA ALA A 498 -1.06 -18.21 -15.90
C ALA A 498 0.07 -18.42 -16.90
N ARG A 499 1.21 -17.73 -16.70
CA ARG A 499 2.44 -17.91 -17.47
C ARG A 499 3.46 -18.68 -16.64
N ASN A 500 4.29 -19.49 -17.27
CA ASN A 500 5.46 -20.05 -16.59
C ASN A 500 6.44 -18.94 -16.20
N ALA A 501 6.96 -19.00 -14.97
CA ALA A 501 7.99 -18.09 -14.49
C ALA A 501 9.37 -18.40 -15.08
N SER A 502 9.58 -19.65 -15.53
CA SER A 502 10.79 -20.15 -16.16
C SER A 502 10.62 -20.35 -17.65
N ARG A 503 11.70 -20.36 -18.41
CA ARG A 503 11.72 -20.76 -19.83
C ARG A 503 12.07 -22.24 -19.93
N GLY A 504 11.40 -22.97 -20.85
CA GLY A 504 11.70 -24.40 -21.12
C GLY A 504 11.29 -25.35 -20.00
N THR A 505 10.16 -25.07 -19.33
CA THR A 505 9.61 -25.95 -18.30
C THR A 505 8.97 -27.21 -18.88
N VAL A 506 8.83 -28.25 -18.03
CA VAL A 506 8.11 -29.50 -18.36
C VAL A 506 6.69 -29.21 -18.92
N THR A 507 6.06 -28.12 -18.49
CA THR A 507 4.75 -27.69 -18.97
C THR A 507 4.78 -27.23 -20.44
N GLU A 508 5.87 -26.62 -20.90
CA GLU A 508 6.03 -26.23 -22.31
C GLU A 508 6.33 -27.43 -23.19
N GLU A 509 7.07 -28.42 -22.71
CA GLU A 509 7.33 -29.67 -23.41
C GLU A 509 6.04 -30.45 -23.65
N VAL A 510 5.18 -30.57 -22.63
CA VAL A 510 3.86 -31.21 -22.74
C VAL A 510 2.98 -30.48 -23.75
N LYS A 511 2.99 -29.15 -23.78
CA LYS A 511 2.23 -28.36 -24.76
C LYS A 511 2.72 -28.58 -26.20
N VAL A 512 4.03 -28.69 -26.37
CA VAL A 512 4.63 -28.99 -27.70
C VAL A 512 4.29 -30.42 -28.16
N GLU A 513 4.26 -31.38 -27.25
CA GLU A 513 3.87 -32.74 -27.55
C GLU A 513 2.38 -32.87 -27.92
N GLN A 514 1.50 -32.19 -27.18
CA GLN A 514 0.07 -32.15 -27.50
C GLN A 514 -0.19 -31.55 -28.90
N VAL A 515 0.41 -30.40 -29.19
CA VAL A 515 0.30 -29.75 -30.52
C VAL A 515 0.86 -30.64 -31.63
N ARG A 516 1.94 -31.39 -31.37
CA ARG A 516 2.48 -32.36 -32.34
C ARG A 516 1.59 -33.59 -32.49
N GLY A 517 0.96 -34.03 -31.41
CA GLY A 517 -0.01 -35.14 -31.41
C GLY A 517 -1.25 -34.82 -32.20
N GLU A 518 -1.86 -33.66 -32.02
CA GLU A 518 -3.02 -33.18 -32.77
C GLU A 518 -2.74 -33.04 -34.30
N ARG A 519 -1.55 -32.54 -34.67
CA ARG A 519 -1.13 -32.44 -36.07
C ARG A 519 -0.85 -33.79 -36.74
N ARG A 520 -0.61 -34.87 -35.98
CA ARG A 520 -0.43 -36.23 -36.55
C ARG A 520 -1.74 -36.97 -36.80
N LEU A 521 -2.83 -36.55 -36.17
CA LEU A 521 -4.15 -37.15 -36.35
C LEU A 521 -4.90 -36.62 -37.58
N ASP A 522 -4.46 -35.49 -38.17
CA ASP A 522 -5.08 -34.89 -39.37
C ASP A 522 -4.46 -35.34 -40.71
N ILE A 523 -3.62 -36.37 -40.70
CA ILE A 523 -3.04 -36.96 -41.93
C ILE A 523 -3.34 -38.46 -41.94
N GLY A 524 -4.64 -38.76 -42.09
CA GLY A 524 -5.12 -40.10 -42.29
C GLY A 524 -6.35 -40.12 -43.16
#